data_d71bc77805f92ba79297da337311535b
#
_entry.id   d71bc77805f92ba79297da337311535b
#
_cell.length_a   1.000
_cell.length_b   1.000
_cell.length_c   1.000
_cell.angle_alpha   90.00
_cell.angle_beta   90.00
_cell.angle_gamma   90.00
#
_symmetry.space_group_name_H-M   'P 1'
#
loop_
_entity.id
_entity.type
_entity.pdbx_description
1 polymer ?
#
loop_
_entity_poly.entity_id
_entity_poly.type
_entity_poly.pdbx_seq_one_letter_code
_entity_poly.pdbx_strand_id
1 'polypeptide(L)'
;MTLKAFYGLPKKVLFCKKSLISNQRPNSSVEFLTQKNTKKKTIGFKNGISDSWYYSRLKKNINFDKRHKELLKLLDKHRGKHGEFDCIVPGGGGKDSCYASHVLKYKYGMNPLTVTWPPILYTDY
;
A
#
# COMPACT_ATOMS: atom_id res chain seq x y z
N MET A 1 -7.70 6.28 -37.21
CA MET A 1 -8.07 5.23 -36.26
C MET A 1 -8.42 5.88 -34.91
N THR A 2 -9.70 5.88 -34.51
CA THR A 2 -10.12 6.53 -33.26
C THR A 2 -9.89 5.54 -32.11
N LEU A 3 -8.94 5.84 -31.24
CA LEU A 3 -8.69 5.01 -30.05
C LEU A 3 -9.92 5.04 -29.14
N LYS A 4 -10.50 3.88 -28.87
CA LYS A 4 -11.58 3.73 -27.88
C LYS A 4 -10.96 3.69 -26.49
N ALA A 5 -11.42 4.55 -25.58
CA ALA A 5 -11.07 4.46 -24.18
C ALA A 5 -11.94 3.39 -23.50
N PHE A 6 -11.30 2.44 -22.83
CA PHE A 6 -11.99 1.40 -22.05
C PHE A 6 -12.11 1.81 -20.59
N TYR A 7 -13.10 1.23 -19.90
CA TYR A 7 -13.28 1.39 -18.45
C TYR A 7 -13.41 2.84 -17.96
N GLY A 8 -13.83 3.75 -18.84
CA GLY A 8 -13.96 5.16 -18.51
C GLY A 8 -12.64 5.92 -18.32
N LEU A 9 -11.55 5.40 -18.87
CA LEU A 9 -10.26 6.07 -18.89
C LEU A 9 -10.31 7.29 -19.83
N PRO A 10 -9.45 8.30 -19.64
CA PRO A 10 -9.38 9.47 -20.51
C PRO A 10 -9.01 9.08 -21.95
N LYS A 11 -9.71 9.67 -22.94
CA LYS A 11 -9.41 9.45 -24.37
C LYS A 11 -8.03 9.96 -24.77
N LYS A 12 -7.60 11.08 -24.18
CA LYS A 12 -6.27 11.67 -24.43
C LYS A 12 -5.27 11.15 -23.41
N VAL A 13 -4.22 10.51 -23.90
CA VAL A 13 -3.12 10.05 -23.05
C VAL A 13 -2.21 11.22 -22.68
N LEU A 14 -1.97 11.41 -21.39
CA LEU A 14 -1.07 12.42 -20.85
C LEU A 14 -0.05 11.74 -19.95
N PHE A 15 1.20 12.14 -20.07
CA PHE A 15 2.27 11.70 -19.18
C PHE A 15 2.64 12.81 -18.21
N CYS A 16 3.01 12.41 -16.99
CA CYS A 16 3.47 13.34 -15.98
C CYS A 16 4.82 13.96 -16.40
N LYS A 17 4.94 15.29 -16.34
CA LYS A 17 6.18 16.02 -16.67
C LYS A 17 7.35 15.72 -15.71
N LYS A 18 7.10 15.11 -14.56
CA LYS A 18 8.09 14.85 -13.50
C LYS A 18 8.30 13.37 -13.20
N SER A 19 7.49 12.49 -13.78
CA SER A 19 7.57 11.03 -13.65
C SER A 19 7.05 10.38 -14.93
N LEU A 20 7.20 9.05 -15.07
CA LEU A 20 6.73 8.31 -16.24
C LEU A 20 5.25 7.87 -16.13
N ILE A 21 4.55 8.30 -15.09
CA ILE A 21 3.16 7.90 -14.87
C ILE A 21 2.24 8.59 -15.86
N SER A 22 1.32 7.84 -16.46
CA SER A 22 0.28 8.37 -17.33
C SER A 22 -1.07 8.53 -16.61
N ASN A 23 -1.96 9.35 -17.19
CA ASN A 23 -3.33 9.49 -16.74
C ASN A 23 -4.19 8.25 -17.06
N GLN A 24 -3.63 7.24 -17.69
CA GLN A 24 -4.30 5.96 -17.95
C GLN A 24 -4.25 5.02 -16.77
N ARG A 25 -3.41 5.30 -15.77
CA ARG A 25 -3.35 4.49 -14.55
C ARG A 25 -4.64 4.66 -13.74
N PRO A 26 -5.35 3.56 -13.43
CA PRO A 26 -6.50 3.60 -12.54
C PRO A 26 -6.12 4.14 -11.16
N ASN A 27 -7.07 4.80 -10.51
CA ASN A 27 -6.89 5.19 -9.12
C ASN A 27 -7.12 3.97 -8.23
N SER A 28 -6.14 3.64 -7.41
CA SER A 28 -6.31 2.64 -6.35
C SER A 28 -6.99 3.30 -5.16
N SER A 29 -8.26 3.03 -4.96
CA SER A 29 -9.00 3.43 -3.77
C SER A 29 -9.50 2.17 -3.05
N VAL A 30 -9.62 2.26 -1.74
CA VAL A 30 -10.15 1.16 -0.94
C VAL A 30 -11.58 0.88 -1.36
N GLU A 31 -11.87 -0.32 -1.85
CA GLU A 31 -13.15 -0.68 -2.46
C GLU A 31 -14.35 -0.47 -1.54
N PHE A 32 -14.19 -0.74 -0.25
CA PHE A 32 -15.26 -0.62 0.76
C PHE A 32 -15.67 0.82 1.04
N LEU A 33 -14.82 1.78 0.77
CA LEU A 33 -15.06 3.20 1.06
C LEU A 33 -15.51 4.00 -0.16
N THR A 34 -15.62 3.34 -1.32
CA THR A 34 -15.87 4.04 -2.58
C THR A 34 -17.31 3.84 -3.02
N GLN A 35 -18.11 4.89 -2.94
CA GLN A 35 -19.41 4.93 -3.59
C GLN A 35 -19.20 5.00 -5.11
N LYS A 36 -20.04 4.27 -5.87
CA LYS A 36 -19.93 4.14 -7.35
C LYS A 36 -19.74 5.48 -8.09
N ASN A 37 -20.35 6.57 -7.60
CA ASN A 37 -20.37 7.87 -8.28
C ASN A 37 -19.25 8.83 -7.83
N THR A 38 -18.48 8.51 -6.81
CA THR A 38 -17.45 9.40 -6.23
C THR A 38 -16.02 8.95 -6.54
N LYS A 39 -15.86 7.74 -7.08
CA LYS A 39 -14.54 7.18 -7.41
C LYS A 39 -13.91 7.90 -8.58
N LYS A 40 -12.79 8.57 -8.38
CA LYS A 40 -11.93 9.00 -9.48
C LYS A 40 -11.42 7.75 -10.21
N LYS A 41 -11.72 7.66 -11.51
CA LYS A 41 -11.33 6.49 -12.32
C LYS A 41 -9.82 6.37 -12.52
N THR A 42 -9.13 7.50 -12.53
CA THR A 42 -7.68 7.58 -12.73
C THR A 42 -7.02 8.46 -11.68
N ILE A 43 -5.69 8.38 -11.60
CA ILE A 43 -4.90 9.30 -10.79
C ILE A 43 -5.09 10.74 -11.28
N GLY A 44 -5.07 11.69 -10.37
CA GLY A 44 -5.20 13.12 -10.69
C GLY A 44 -3.93 13.68 -11.34
N PHE A 45 -4.14 14.73 -12.16
CA PHE A 45 -3.08 15.54 -12.76
C PHE A 45 -3.38 17.02 -12.53
N LYS A 46 -2.37 17.76 -12.04
CA LYS A 46 -2.44 19.21 -11.88
C LYS A 46 -1.25 19.84 -12.61
N ASN A 47 -1.51 20.74 -13.54
CA ASN A 47 -0.48 21.40 -14.37
C ASN A 47 0.48 20.42 -15.08
N GLY A 48 -0.04 19.26 -15.51
CA GLY A 48 0.75 18.21 -16.14
C GLY A 48 1.63 17.39 -15.20
N ILE A 49 1.40 17.49 -13.89
CA ILE A 49 2.11 16.72 -12.86
C ILE A 49 1.11 15.83 -12.14
N SER A 50 1.45 14.56 -11.95
CA SER A 50 0.60 13.57 -11.31
C SER A 50 0.53 13.72 -9.79
N ASP A 51 -0.60 13.37 -9.18
CA ASP A 51 -0.78 13.34 -7.73
C ASP A 51 0.26 12.44 -7.05
N SER A 52 0.68 11.36 -7.70
CA SER A 52 1.70 10.45 -7.18
C SER A 52 3.06 11.12 -7.03
N TRP A 53 3.41 12.06 -7.91
CA TRP A 53 4.64 12.85 -7.75
C TRP A 53 4.55 13.78 -6.53
N TYR A 54 3.44 14.49 -6.36
CA TYR A 54 3.22 15.32 -5.16
C TYR A 54 3.28 14.47 -3.90
N TYR A 55 2.63 13.30 -3.90
CA TYR A 55 2.66 12.39 -2.76
C TYR A 55 4.07 11.89 -2.44
N SER A 56 4.89 11.60 -3.46
CA SER A 56 6.29 11.22 -3.25
C SER A 56 7.12 12.32 -2.58
N ARG A 57 6.79 13.59 -2.84
CA ARG A 57 7.42 14.73 -2.18
C ARG A 57 7.00 14.86 -0.72
N LEU A 58 5.70 14.66 -0.44
CA LEU A 58 5.21 14.65 0.95
C LEU A 58 5.89 13.55 1.79
N LYS A 59 6.15 12.39 1.20
CA LYS A 59 6.88 11.31 1.88
C LYS A 59 8.29 11.70 2.34
N LYS A 60 8.96 12.60 1.63
CA LYS A 60 10.31 13.08 2.01
C LYS A 60 10.31 13.91 3.30
N ASN A 61 9.15 14.46 3.67
CA ASN A 61 8.99 15.27 4.89
C ASN A 61 8.64 14.41 6.12
N ILE A 62 8.53 13.10 5.98
CA ILE A 62 8.26 12.20 7.10
C ILE A 62 9.50 12.13 7.99
N ASN A 63 9.34 12.49 9.24
CA ASN A 63 10.37 12.28 10.25
C ASN A 63 10.35 10.81 10.69
N PHE A 64 11.20 10.00 10.07
CA PHE A 64 11.28 8.57 10.34
C PHE A 64 11.77 8.25 11.76
N ASP A 65 12.63 9.08 12.36
CA ASP A 65 13.09 8.87 13.74
C ASP A 65 11.94 9.03 14.73
N LYS A 66 11.10 10.06 14.52
CA LYS A 66 9.89 10.23 15.32
C LYS A 66 8.95 9.03 15.15
N ARG A 67 8.71 8.60 13.91
CA ARG A 67 7.86 7.43 13.61
C ARG A 67 8.42 6.14 14.22
N HIS A 68 9.74 5.99 14.22
CA HIS A 68 10.39 4.85 14.86
C HIS A 68 10.17 4.84 16.37
N LYS A 69 10.32 5.98 17.05
CA LYS A 69 10.02 6.11 18.49
C LYS A 69 8.56 5.81 18.81
N GLU A 70 7.63 6.26 17.97
CA GLU A 70 6.20 5.94 18.09
C GLU A 70 5.95 4.44 17.93
N LEU A 71 6.61 3.79 16.95
CA LEU A 71 6.54 2.34 16.76
C LEU A 71 7.03 1.60 18.00
N LEU A 72 8.19 1.94 18.56
CA LEU A 72 8.72 1.29 19.75
C LEU A 72 7.74 1.35 20.93
N LYS A 73 7.15 2.52 21.18
CA LYS A 73 6.12 2.68 22.22
C LYS A 73 4.90 1.80 21.97
N LEU A 74 4.48 1.68 20.71
CA LEU A 74 3.35 0.82 20.34
C LEU A 74 3.68 -0.66 20.57
N LEU A 75 4.86 -1.10 20.15
CA LEU A 75 5.31 -2.47 20.34
C LEU A 75 5.40 -2.82 21.81
N ASP A 76 6.00 -1.95 22.64
CA ASP A 76 6.13 -2.18 24.08
C ASP A 76 4.77 -2.27 24.79
N LYS A 77 3.79 -1.50 24.34
CA LYS A 77 2.42 -1.55 24.85
C LYS A 77 1.76 -2.93 24.62
N HIS A 78 2.08 -3.58 23.50
CA HIS A 78 1.44 -4.81 23.07
C HIS A 78 2.33 -6.06 23.23
N ARG A 79 3.51 -5.90 23.78
CA ARG A 79 4.44 -7.01 24.02
C ARG A 79 3.80 -8.05 24.92
N GLY A 80 3.65 -9.26 24.40
CA GLY A 80 3.05 -10.39 25.11
C GLY A 80 3.95 -10.95 26.21
N LYS A 81 3.36 -11.80 27.05
CA LYS A 81 4.09 -12.64 28.01
C LYS A 81 4.75 -13.80 27.27
N HIS A 82 5.70 -14.45 27.93
CA HIS A 82 6.43 -15.58 27.36
C HIS A 82 5.48 -16.65 26.75
N GLY A 83 5.68 -16.94 25.45
CA GLY A 83 4.93 -17.94 24.71
C GLY A 83 3.63 -17.47 24.04
N GLU A 84 3.15 -16.27 24.33
CA GLU A 84 1.96 -15.71 23.69
C GLU A 84 2.30 -14.94 22.41
N PHE A 85 1.40 -15.00 21.42
CA PHE A 85 1.49 -14.10 20.27
C PHE A 85 1.08 -12.69 20.68
N ASP A 86 1.86 -11.70 20.27
CA ASP A 86 1.68 -10.30 20.65
C ASP A 86 1.32 -9.39 19.47
N CYS A 87 1.40 -9.90 18.26
CA CYS A 87 0.97 -9.20 17.06
C CYS A 87 0.57 -10.18 15.95
N ILE A 88 -0.24 -9.70 15.01
CA ILE A 88 -0.64 -10.44 13.82
C ILE A 88 0.00 -9.81 12.58
N VAL A 89 0.59 -10.65 11.74
CA VAL A 89 1.11 -10.25 10.43
C VAL A 89 0.29 -10.95 9.35
N PRO A 90 -0.60 -10.23 8.64
CA PRO A 90 -1.26 -10.79 7.48
C PRO A 90 -0.24 -11.00 6.37
N GLY A 91 -0.16 -12.21 5.82
CA GLY A 91 0.88 -12.55 4.87
C GLY A 91 0.45 -13.58 3.84
N GLY A 92 0.62 -13.26 2.55
CA GLY A 92 0.45 -14.20 1.46
C GLY A 92 1.72 -14.97 1.08
N GLY A 93 2.74 -15.03 1.95
CA GLY A 93 4.02 -15.70 1.65
C GLY A 93 4.96 -14.88 0.75
N GLY A 94 4.59 -13.67 0.37
CA GLY A 94 5.43 -12.78 -0.42
C GLY A 94 6.54 -12.10 0.41
N LYS A 95 7.55 -11.56 -0.27
CA LYS A 95 8.73 -10.94 0.35
C LYS A 95 8.42 -9.91 1.44
N ASP A 96 7.39 -9.10 1.25
CA ASP A 96 7.09 -7.98 2.15
C ASP A 96 6.52 -8.47 3.50
N SER A 97 5.60 -9.44 3.47
CA SER A 97 5.05 -10.05 4.69
C SER A 97 6.06 -10.91 5.44
N CYS A 98 6.88 -11.68 4.70
CA CYS A 98 7.98 -12.45 5.31
C CYS A 98 8.99 -11.52 5.99
N TYR A 99 9.35 -10.41 5.33
CA TYR A 99 10.25 -9.40 5.90
C TYR A 99 9.64 -8.72 7.14
N ALA A 100 8.35 -8.38 7.09
CA ALA A 100 7.66 -7.79 8.24
C ALA A 100 7.69 -8.72 9.47
N SER A 101 7.35 -10.00 9.29
CA SER A 101 7.40 -11.01 10.34
C SER A 101 8.82 -11.19 10.89
N HIS A 102 9.81 -11.26 10.01
CA HIS A 102 11.22 -11.37 10.37
C HIS A 102 11.68 -10.18 11.21
N VAL A 103 11.40 -8.96 10.77
CA VAL A 103 11.80 -7.74 11.49
C VAL A 103 11.10 -7.63 12.84
N LEU A 104 9.81 -7.91 12.93
CA LEU A 104 9.09 -7.91 14.20
C LEU A 104 9.71 -8.89 15.18
N LYS A 105 10.02 -10.11 14.74
CA LYS A 105 10.61 -11.14 15.61
C LYS A 105 12.05 -10.84 15.99
N TYR A 106 12.92 -10.65 15.01
CA TYR A 106 14.37 -10.65 15.26
C TYR A 106 14.95 -9.28 15.57
N LYS A 107 14.35 -8.19 15.05
CA LYS A 107 14.80 -6.83 15.36
C LYS A 107 14.09 -6.24 16.56
N TYR A 108 12.78 -6.48 16.68
CA TYR A 108 11.96 -5.87 17.72
C TYR A 108 11.57 -6.82 18.87
N GLY A 109 11.93 -8.10 18.78
CA GLY A 109 11.69 -9.09 19.84
C GLY A 109 10.21 -9.35 20.12
N MET A 110 9.36 -9.17 19.09
CA MET A 110 7.94 -9.54 19.15
C MET A 110 7.74 -11.02 18.83
N ASN A 111 6.57 -11.55 19.14
CA ASN A 111 6.16 -12.91 18.78
C ASN A 111 4.99 -12.89 17.79
N PRO A 112 5.23 -12.64 16.49
CA PRO A 112 4.18 -12.48 15.50
C PRO A 112 3.49 -13.78 15.13
N LEU A 113 2.15 -13.77 15.10
CA LEU A 113 1.32 -14.78 14.44
C LEU A 113 1.14 -14.39 12.98
N THR A 114 1.67 -15.18 12.05
CA THR A 114 1.44 -14.96 10.62
C THR A 114 0.16 -15.64 10.19
N VAL A 115 -0.76 -14.86 9.61
CA VAL A 115 -2.05 -15.34 9.11
C VAL A 115 -2.09 -15.18 7.61
N THR A 116 -2.29 -16.30 6.90
CA THR A 116 -2.43 -16.32 5.44
C THR A 116 -3.88 -16.58 5.08
N TRP A 117 -4.46 -15.66 4.29
CA TRP A 117 -5.76 -15.89 3.69
C TRP A 117 -5.60 -16.72 2.42
N PRO A 118 -6.38 -17.77 2.21
CA PRO A 118 -6.28 -18.57 1.01
C PRO A 118 -6.60 -17.74 -0.24
N PRO A 119 -5.93 -17.98 -1.38
CA PRO A 119 -6.27 -17.32 -2.64
C PRO A 119 -7.69 -17.67 -3.08
N ILE A 120 -8.35 -16.73 -3.77
CA ILE A 120 -9.71 -16.91 -4.28
C ILE A 120 -9.74 -17.97 -5.40
N LEU A 121 -8.64 -18.05 -6.16
CA LEU A 121 -8.46 -19.01 -7.23
C LEU A 121 -7.28 -19.93 -6.89
N TYR A 122 -7.54 -21.21 -6.89
CA TYR A 122 -6.52 -22.24 -6.72
C TYR A 122 -6.11 -22.77 -8.09
N THR A 123 -4.87 -23.19 -8.22
CA THR A 123 -4.43 -24.05 -9.31
C THR A 123 -4.76 -25.49 -8.96
N ASP A 124 -4.85 -26.36 -9.96
CA ASP A 124 -5.13 -27.78 -9.77
C ASP A 124 -3.93 -28.57 -9.21
N TYR A 125 -2.88 -27.86 -8.76
CA TYR A 125 -1.65 -28.43 -8.19
C TYR A 125 -1.49 -28.08 -6.71
#